data_6005fb27a53cc84459cb3fd21044d294
#
_entry.id   6005fb27a53cc84459cb3fd21044d294
#
_cell.length_a   1.000
_cell.length_b   1.000
_cell.length_c   1.000
_cell.angle_alpha   90.00
_cell.angle_beta   90.00
_cell.angle_gamma   90.00
#
_symmetry.space_group_name_H-M   'P 1'
#
loop_
_entity.id
_entity.type
_entity.pdbx_description
1 polymer ?
#
loop_
_entity_poly.entity_id
_entity_poly.type
_entity_poly.pdbx_seq_one_letter_code
_entity_poly.pdbx_strand_id
1 'polypeptide(L)'
;LFNDSFFGPFYPFADIYKEMESRSKDYWGLSVHGEANGSGLCPYGYRPRYIQTYFMVFEKDLLHSEDFFSFWEKLPEFKSYNELAEKFVAVMTMHFSDLGYEWDVLCDTSDLEGERSKNFDQHTFNIYEMVANRRFPIIKRRSFHTDRAVYLQYSNGSELFRALEYIEKNYDYDISLIFEHLMRLYEPETLKNSLCLDYVLPDIGITELKKGESAVIAHLVYDDMFERYGHYLKNIPAETDIIITTNTPE
;
A
#
# COMPACT_ATOMS: atom_id res chain seq x y z
N LEU A 1 -17.16 -9.50 -8.30
CA LEU A 1 -15.84 -10.10 -8.43
C LEU A 1 -14.89 -9.48 -7.41
N PHE A 2 -14.25 -10.30 -6.58
CA PHE A 2 -13.18 -9.84 -5.71
C PHE A 2 -12.20 -10.99 -5.44
N ASN A 3 -11.00 -10.64 -4.94
CA ASN A 3 -9.99 -11.60 -4.58
C ASN A 3 -9.45 -11.35 -3.16
N ASP A 4 -8.56 -12.20 -2.67
CA ASP A 4 -7.98 -12.18 -1.33
C ASP A 4 -6.72 -11.30 -1.20
N SER A 5 -6.48 -10.38 -2.15
CA SER A 5 -5.23 -9.61 -2.21
C SER A 5 -5.22 -8.35 -1.34
N PHE A 6 -6.19 -8.17 -0.45
CA PHE A 6 -6.30 -6.99 0.40
C PHE A 6 -6.81 -7.30 1.81
N PHE A 7 -6.58 -6.38 2.73
CA PHE A 7 -7.15 -6.32 4.07
C PHE A 7 -8.24 -5.26 4.13
N GLY A 8 -9.30 -5.51 4.86
CA GLY A 8 -10.49 -4.68 4.98
C GLY A 8 -11.76 -5.51 4.75
N PRO A 9 -12.93 -4.90 4.64
CA PRO A 9 -13.14 -3.46 4.64
C PRO A 9 -12.99 -2.85 6.04
N PHE A 10 -12.50 -1.60 6.12
CA PHE A 10 -12.38 -0.88 7.40
C PHE A 10 -13.70 -0.27 7.86
N TYR A 11 -14.68 -0.17 6.95
CA TYR A 11 -16.06 0.21 7.22
C TYR A 11 -17.02 -0.62 6.34
N PRO A 12 -18.32 -0.68 6.66
CA PRO A 12 -19.24 -1.59 5.97
C PRO A 12 -19.30 -1.39 4.46
N PHE A 13 -19.21 -2.47 3.70
CA PHE A 13 -19.43 -2.44 2.25
C PHE A 13 -20.80 -1.87 1.87
N ALA A 14 -21.81 -1.97 2.73
CA ALA A 14 -23.12 -1.40 2.49
C ALA A 14 -23.08 0.11 2.20
N ASP A 15 -22.17 0.85 2.85
CA ASP A 15 -22.00 2.28 2.62
C ASP A 15 -21.43 2.54 1.21
N ILE A 16 -20.49 1.70 0.79
CA ILE A 16 -19.86 1.76 -0.54
C ILE A 16 -20.88 1.45 -1.63
N TYR A 17 -21.66 0.38 -1.45
CA TYR A 17 -22.71 0.01 -2.40
C TYR A 17 -23.73 1.14 -2.56
N LYS A 18 -24.23 1.69 -1.45
CA LYS A 18 -25.17 2.81 -1.47
C LYS A 18 -24.62 4.03 -2.21
N GLU A 19 -23.35 4.35 -2.03
CA GLU A 19 -22.71 5.46 -2.73
C GLU A 19 -22.63 5.18 -4.22
N MET A 20 -22.13 4.01 -4.61
CA MET A 20 -21.91 3.66 -6.01
C MET A 20 -23.23 3.44 -6.78
N GLU A 21 -24.24 2.84 -6.17
CA GLU A 21 -25.59 2.71 -6.74
C GLU A 21 -26.17 4.08 -7.11
N SER A 22 -25.91 5.11 -6.30
CA SER A 22 -26.39 6.47 -6.62
C SER A 22 -25.77 7.07 -7.88
N ARG A 23 -24.66 6.54 -8.37
CA ARG A 23 -23.93 6.99 -9.57
C ARG A 23 -24.44 6.31 -10.86
N SER A 24 -25.28 5.28 -10.74
CA SER A 24 -25.97 4.59 -11.85
C SER A 24 -25.04 4.16 -12.99
N LYS A 25 -24.01 3.38 -12.70
CA LYS A 25 -23.05 2.85 -13.67
C LYS A 25 -23.28 1.36 -13.91
N ASP A 26 -22.95 0.87 -15.10
CA ASP A 26 -23.12 -0.53 -15.45
C ASP A 26 -22.12 -1.46 -14.73
N TYR A 27 -20.92 -0.92 -14.42
CA TYR A 27 -19.93 -1.61 -13.60
C TYR A 27 -19.01 -0.61 -12.90
N TRP A 28 -18.45 -1.05 -11.77
CA TRP A 28 -17.61 -0.18 -10.99
C TRP A 28 -16.61 -0.97 -10.13
N GLY A 29 -15.61 -0.27 -9.60
CA GLY A 29 -14.64 -0.84 -8.69
C GLY A 29 -14.23 0.12 -7.59
N LEU A 30 -13.28 -0.31 -6.74
CA LEU A 30 -12.83 0.56 -5.66
C LEU A 30 -11.89 1.66 -6.16
N SER A 31 -11.11 1.37 -7.19
CA SER A 31 -10.13 2.33 -7.70
C SER A 31 -9.64 2.00 -9.11
N VAL A 32 -8.90 2.92 -9.65
CA VAL A 32 -8.38 2.88 -11.00
C VAL A 32 -6.85 2.75 -11.01
N HIS A 33 -6.31 2.15 -12.04
CA HIS A 33 -4.91 2.29 -12.45
C HIS A 33 -4.84 3.28 -13.60
N GLY A 34 -3.94 4.23 -13.53
CA GLY A 34 -3.73 5.23 -14.58
C GLY A 34 -3.23 4.63 -15.89
N GLU A 35 -3.33 5.42 -16.94
CA GLU A 35 -2.76 5.08 -18.25
C GLU A 35 -1.24 4.94 -18.15
N ALA A 36 -0.68 3.95 -18.83
CA ALA A 36 0.75 3.69 -18.84
C ALA A 36 1.23 3.16 -20.18
N ASN A 37 2.53 3.24 -20.42
CA ASN A 37 3.14 2.56 -21.56
C ASN A 37 3.00 1.04 -21.36
N GLY A 38 2.48 0.34 -22.35
CA GLY A 38 2.36 -1.11 -22.32
C GLY A 38 3.69 -1.80 -22.64
N SER A 39 3.77 -3.08 -22.31
CA SER A 39 4.90 -3.95 -22.68
C SER A 39 4.85 -4.42 -24.14
N GLY A 40 3.87 -3.95 -24.91
CA GLY A 40 3.57 -4.42 -26.28
C GLY A 40 2.65 -5.66 -26.32
N LEU A 41 2.20 -6.16 -25.20
CA LEU A 41 1.27 -7.29 -25.10
C LEU A 41 -0.20 -6.84 -25.10
N CYS A 42 -0.47 -5.58 -24.73
CA CYS A 42 -1.81 -5.03 -24.69
C CYS A 42 -2.35 -4.79 -26.11
N PRO A 43 -3.55 -5.27 -26.46
CA PRO A 43 -4.15 -5.08 -27.77
C PRO A 43 -4.32 -3.62 -28.20
N TYR A 44 -4.42 -2.70 -27.25
CA TYR A 44 -4.54 -1.26 -27.52
C TYR A 44 -3.19 -0.59 -27.86
N GLY A 45 -2.06 -1.30 -27.81
CA GLY A 45 -0.72 -0.76 -28.03
C GLY A 45 -0.15 0.04 -26.85
N TYR A 46 -0.96 0.31 -25.85
CA TYR A 46 -0.60 0.93 -24.57
C TYR A 46 -1.47 0.31 -23.48
N ARG A 47 -1.16 0.56 -22.21
CA ARG A 47 -2.02 0.15 -21.10
C ARG A 47 -3.03 1.27 -20.84
N PRO A 48 -4.31 1.10 -21.21
CA PRO A 48 -5.33 2.10 -20.93
C PRO A 48 -5.57 2.24 -19.43
N ARG A 49 -6.25 3.29 -19.03
CA ARG A 49 -6.78 3.45 -17.68
C ARG A 49 -7.85 2.38 -17.45
N TYR A 50 -7.78 1.69 -16.31
CA TYR A 50 -8.68 0.56 -16.02
C TYR A 50 -9.03 0.45 -14.54
N ILE A 51 -10.20 -0.14 -14.25
CA ILE A 51 -10.59 -0.51 -12.88
C ILE A 51 -9.68 -1.62 -12.38
N GLN A 52 -9.16 -1.45 -11.18
CA GLN A 52 -8.35 -2.49 -10.53
C GLN A 52 -9.21 -3.71 -10.18
N THR A 53 -8.88 -4.87 -10.74
CA THR A 53 -9.70 -6.08 -10.73
C THR A 53 -9.78 -6.83 -9.39
N TYR A 54 -9.10 -6.34 -8.35
CA TYR A 54 -9.19 -6.96 -7.03
C TYR A 54 -10.57 -6.79 -6.37
N PHE A 55 -11.36 -5.80 -6.82
CA PHE A 55 -12.75 -5.64 -6.43
C PHE A 55 -13.53 -4.93 -7.56
N MET A 56 -14.52 -5.61 -8.10
CA MET A 56 -15.39 -5.09 -9.14
C MET A 56 -16.82 -5.55 -8.92
N VAL A 57 -17.76 -4.70 -9.25
CA VAL A 57 -19.18 -4.96 -9.26
C VAL A 57 -19.69 -4.75 -10.68
N PHE A 58 -20.52 -5.63 -11.14
CA PHE A 58 -21.20 -5.56 -12.43
C PHE A 58 -22.70 -5.53 -12.15
N GLU A 59 -23.39 -4.55 -12.70
CA GLU A 59 -24.83 -4.45 -12.57
C GLU A 59 -25.53 -5.57 -13.34
N LYS A 60 -26.76 -5.83 -12.95
CA LYS A 60 -27.52 -6.99 -13.41
C LYS A 60 -27.63 -7.04 -14.93
N ASP A 61 -27.85 -5.91 -15.58
CA ASP A 61 -28.08 -5.85 -17.02
C ASP A 61 -26.82 -6.21 -17.79
N LEU A 62 -25.66 -5.69 -17.40
CA LEU A 62 -24.39 -6.10 -17.97
C LEU A 62 -24.08 -7.58 -17.66
N LEU A 63 -24.28 -8.01 -16.42
CA LEU A 63 -23.99 -9.38 -15.98
C LEU A 63 -24.75 -10.45 -16.80
N HIS A 64 -25.96 -10.12 -17.29
CA HIS A 64 -26.79 -11.03 -18.08
C HIS A 64 -26.69 -10.79 -19.60
N SER A 65 -25.82 -9.89 -20.05
CA SER A 65 -25.63 -9.61 -21.47
C SER A 65 -24.81 -10.69 -22.17
N GLU A 66 -25.03 -10.84 -23.49
CA GLU A 66 -24.18 -11.69 -24.33
C GLU A 66 -22.74 -11.20 -24.36
N ASP A 67 -22.52 -9.88 -24.25
CA ASP A 67 -21.20 -9.27 -24.21
C ASP A 67 -20.37 -9.74 -23.02
N PHE A 68 -21.00 -9.81 -21.83
CA PHE A 68 -20.35 -10.30 -20.63
C PHE A 68 -19.92 -11.77 -20.77
N PHE A 69 -20.83 -12.64 -21.18
CA PHE A 69 -20.51 -14.06 -21.37
C PHE A 69 -19.47 -14.27 -22.46
N SER A 70 -19.63 -13.60 -23.61
CA SER A 70 -18.68 -13.68 -24.72
C SER A 70 -17.26 -13.24 -24.34
N PHE A 71 -17.12 -12.23 -23.49
CA PHE A 71 -15.82 -11.80 -22.98
C PHE A 71 -15.12 -12.92 -22.21
N TRP A 72 -15.83 -13.55 -21.27
CA TRP A 72 -15.27 -14.62 -20.44
C TRP A 72 -14.98 -15.91 -21.22
N GLU A 73 -15.84 -16.28 -22.14
CA GLU A 73 -15.66 -17.48 -22.98
C GLU A 73 -14.46 -17.36 -23.92
N LYS A 74 -14.13 -16.17 -24.36
CA LYS A 74 -13.02 -15.90 -25.29
C LYS A 74 -11.67 -15.65 -24.61
N LEU A 75 -11.62 -15.72 -23.28
CA LEU A 75 -10.35 -15.51 -22.57
C LEU A 75 -9.35 -16.60 -22.96
N PRO A 76 -8.13 -16.22 -23.40
CA PRO A 76 -7.09 -17.17 -23.67
C PRO A 76 -6.47 -17.73 -22.39
N GLU A 77 -5.74 -18.82 -22.49
CA GLU A 77 -4.85 -19.26 -21.45
C GLU A 77 -3.65 -18.29 -21.34
N PHE A 78 -3.35 -17.83 -20.13
CA PHE A 78 -2.24 -16.91 -19.86
C PHE A 78 -1.02 -17.69 -19.35
N LYS A 79 0.14 -17.44 -19.94
CA LYS A 79 1.40 -18.13 -19.60
C LYS A 79 2.22 -17.39 -18.53
N SER A 80 1.88 -16.15 -18.24
CA SER A 80 2.57 -15.31 -17.26
C SER A 80 1.66 -14.28 -16.64
N TYR A 81 2.08 -13.74 -15.48
CA TYR A 81 1.40 -12.62 -14.85
C TYR A 81 1.32 -11.38 -15.76
N ASN A 82 2.38 -11.10 -16.52
CA ASN A 82 2.41 -9.96 -17.43
C ASN A 82 1.39 -10.13 -18.58
N GLU A 83 1.24 -11.34 -19.12
CA GLU A 83 0.18 -11.62 -20.10
C GLU A 83 -1.21 -11.41 -19.51
N LEU A 84 -1.47 -11.94 -18.32
CA LEU A 84 -2.73 -11.72 -17.62
C LEU A 84 -2.99 -10.22 -17.41
N ALA A 85 -2.01 -9.47 -16.92
CA ALA A 85 -2.15 -8.06 -16.63
C ALA A 85 -2.44 -7.23 -17.89
N GLU A 86 -1.75 -7.49 -18.99
CA GLU A 86 -1.82 -6.70 -20.22
C GLU A 86 -2.97 -7.11 -21.16
N LYS A 87 -3.30 -8.42 -21.21
CA LYS A 87 -4.32 -8.94 -22.14
C LYS A 87 -5.70 -9.09 -21.52
N PHE A 88 -5.79 -9.06 -20.21
CA PHE A 88 -7.07 -9.22 -19.49
C PHE A 88 -7.32 -8.06 -18.53
N VAL A 89 -6.48 -7.85 -17.50
CA VAL A 89 -6.75 -6.87 -16.45
C VAL A 89 -6.88 -5.46 -17.04
N ALA A 90 -5.92 -5.05 -17.85
CA ALA A 90 -5.90 -3.72 -18.46
C ALA A 90 -6.93 -3.53 -19.59
N VAL A 91 -7.41 -4.64 -20.16
CA VAL A 91 -8.31 -4.60 -21.33
C VAL A 91 -9.78 -4.60 -20.91
N MET A 92 -10.14 -5.29 -19.83
CA MET A 92 -11.52 -5.54 -19.47
C MET A 92 -12.37 -4.27 -19.34
N THR A 93 -11.84 -3.24 -18.70
CA THR A 93 -12.56 -1.97 -18.53
C THR A 93 -12.84 -1.31 -19.88
N MET A 94 -11.82 -1.19 -20.73
CA MET A 94 -12.00 -0.59 -22.06
C MET A 94 -12.88 -1.44 -22.98
N HIS A 95 -12.78 -2.76 -22.89
CA HIS A 95 -13.62 -3.66 -23.68
C HIS A 95 -15.12 -3.38 -23.48
N PHE A 96 -15.57 -3.31 -22.23
CA PHE A 96 -16.98 -2.99 -21.96
C PHE A 96 -17.32 -1.53 -22.25
N SER A 97 -16.37 -0.61 -22.04
CA SER A 97 -16.55 0.80 -22.41
C SER A 97 -16.71 1.00 -23.92
N ASP A 98 -15.94 0.28 -24.75
CA ASP A 98 -16.04 0.31 -26.21
C ASP A 98 -17.39 -0.25 -26.72
N LEU A 99 -18.02 -1.12 -25.95
CA LEU A 99 -19.37 -1.63 -26.21
C LEU A 99 -20.49 -0.69 -25.71
N GLY A 100 -20.12 0.43 -25.07
CA GLY A 100 -21.06 1.47 -24.65
C GLY A 100 -21.48 1.38 -23.18
N TYR A 101 -20.93 0.45 -22.40
CA TYR A 101 -21.20 0.37 -20.97
C TYR A 101 -20.43 1.43 -20.17
N GLU A 102 -21.10 2.06 -19.22
CA GLU A 102 -20.53 3.10 -18.38
C GLU A 102 -19.91 2.55 -17.10
N TRP A 103 -18.76 3.06 -16.72
CA TRP A 103 -18.06 2.64 -15.50
C TRP A 103 -17.64 3.81 -14.62
N ASP A 104 -17.38 3.50 -13.34
CA ASP A 104 -16.83 4.43 -12.38
C ASP A 104 -16.00 3.70 -11.31
N VAL A 105 -15.37 4.46 -10.44
CA VAL A 105 -14.65 3.93 -9.26
C VAL A 105 -15.01 4.73 -8.02
N LEU A 106 -15.02 4.05 -6.88
CA LEU A 106 -15.23 4.70 -5.59
C LEU A 106 -14.22 5.83 -5.37
N CYS A 107 -12.95 5.56 -5.65
CA CYS A 107 -11.87 6.50 -5.46
C CYS A 107 -11.07 6.66 -6.76
N ASP A 108 -11.25 7.81 -7.40
CA ASP A 108 -10.43 8.23 -8.52
C ASP A 108 -9.10 8.80 -8.02
N THR A 109 -8.00 8.30 -8.59
CA THR A 109 -6.64 8.68 -8.22
C THR A 109 -5.93 9.51 -9.30
N SER A 110 -6.66 9.99 -10.32
CA SER A 110 -6.09 10.72 -11.46
C SER A 110 -5.33 11.98 -11.05
N ASP A 111 -5.75 12.64 -9.99
CA ASP A 111 -5.10 13.83 -9.44
C ASP A 111 -3.78 13.53 -8.69
N LEU A 112 -3.53 12.27 -8.33
CA LEU A 112 -2.28 11.80 -7.75
C LEU A 112 -1.25 11.38 -8.81
N GLU A 113 -1.67 11.34 -10.07
CA GLU A 113 -0.83 10.92 -11.19
C GLU A 113 0.05 12.08 -11.67
N GLY A 114 1.27 12.15 -11.15
CA GLY A 114 2.33 13.00 -11.70
C GLY A 114 3.17 12.24 -12.74
N GLU A 115 4.09 12.92 -13.43
CA GLU A 115 4.96 12.26 -14.44
C GLU A 115 5.76 11.09 -13.89
N ARG A 116 6.09 11.12 -12.59
CA ARG A 116 6.79 10.02 -11.90
C ARG A 116 5.89 8.89 -11.46
N SER A 117 4.57 9.13 -11.39
CA SER A 117 3.59 8.20 -10.82
C SER A 117 2.68 7.53 -11.85
N LYS A 118 2.84 7.84 -13.14
CA LYS A 118 2.02 7.24 -14.22
C LYS A 118 2.02 5.71 -14.27
N ASN A 119 3.05 5.09 -13.70
CA ASN A 119 3.17 3.63 -13.65
C ASN A 119 2.96 3.05 -12.25
N PHE A 120 2.46 3.87 -11.30
CA PHE A 120 2.34 3.45 -9.91
C PHE A 120 0.94 3.00 -9.55
N ASP A 121 0.94 1.99 -8.72
CA ASP A 121 -0.21 1.61 -7.93
C ASP A 121 -0.29 2.58 -6.73
N GLN A 122 -1.15 3.58 -6.84
CA GLN A 122 -1.36 4.59 -5.79
C GLN A 122 -1.71 3.96 -4.43
N HIS A 123 -2.36 2.79 -4.46
CA HIS A 123 -2.72 2.01 -3.28
C HIS A 123 -1.53 1.40 -2.55
N THR A 124 -0.39 1.31 -3.20
CA THR A 124 0.84 0.79 -2.61
C THR A 124 1.70 1.92 -2.05
N PHE A 125 1.72 3.08 -2.70
CA PHE A 125 2.68 4.14 -2.37
C PHE A 125 2.07 5.35 -1.65
N ASN A 126 0.77 5.60 -1.80
CA ASN A 126 0.04 6.69 -1.16
C ASN A 126 -1.05 6.16 -0.21
N ILE A 127 -0.71 5.14 0.58
CA ILE A 127 -1.67 4.39 1.40
C ILE A 127 -2.38 5.30 2.42
N TYR A 128 -1.64 6.17 3.09
CA TYR A 128 -2.22 7.10 4.07
C TYR A 128 -3.21 8.07 3.42
N GLU A 129 -2.83 8.68 2.30
CA GLU A 129 -3.71 9.55 1.53
C GLU A 129 -5.00 8.83 1.14
N MET A 130 -4.88 7.59 0.65
CA MET A 130 -6.02 6.79 0.24
C MET A 130 -6.97 6.49 1.41
N VAL A 131 -6.43 6.02 2.53
CA VAL A 131 -7.23 5.57 3.67
C VAL A 131 -7.79 6.76 4.47
N ALA A 132 -6.95 7.73 4.79
CA ALA A 132 -7.32 8.82 5.69
C ALA A 132 -8.11 9.94 5.01
N ASN A 133 -7.68 10.36 3.82
CA ASN A 133 -8.25 11.52 3.15
C ASN A 133 -9.33 11.16 2.12
N ARG A 134 -9.24 9.95 1.52
CA ARG A 134 -10.19 9.49 0.50
C ARG A 134 -11.11 8.38 0.97
N ARG A 135 -11.05 8.01 2.26
CA ARG A 135 -11.87 6.96 2.85
C ARG A 135 -11.77 5.63 2.07
N PHE A 136 -10.59 5.30 1.54
CA PHE A 136 -10.41 4.05 0.82
C PHE A 136 -10.55 2.87 1.78
N PRO A 137 -11.38 1.85 1.46
CA PRO A 137 -11.84 0.90 2.48
C PRO A 137 -10.88 -0.26 2.74
N ILE A 138 -9.77 -0.33 2.02
CA ILE A 138 -8.87 -1.48 2.07
C ILE A 138 -7.39 -1.07 2.00
N ILE A 139 -6.50 -1.98 2.43
CA ILE A 139 -5.07 -1.92 2.11
C ILE A 139 -4.68 -3.18 1.35
N LYS A 140 -3.97 -3.04 0.25
CA LYS A 140 -3.48 -4.18 -0.50
C LYS A 140 -2.44 -4.97 0.29
N ARG A 141 -2.56 -6.29 0.29
CA ARG A 141 -1.59 -7.18 0.95
C ARG A 141 -0.16 -6.97 0.43
N ARG A 142 -0.02 -6.65 -0.86
CA ARG A 142 1.26 -6.33 -1.48
C ARG A 142 2.01 -5.18 -0.78
N SER A 143 1.31 -4.21 -0.21
CA SER A 143 1.91 -3.09 0.51
C SER A 143 2.79 -3.52 1.68
N PHE A 144 2.54 -4.69 2.25
CA PHE A 144 3.27 -5.24 3.38
C PHE A 144 4.50 -6.08 3.01
N HIS A 145 4.72 -6.35 1.72
CA HIS A 145 5.86 -7.15 1.25
C HIS A 145 6.51 -6.60 -0.02
N THR A 146 6.22 -5.36 -0.38
CA THR A 146 6.92 -4.67 -1.47
C THR A 146 8.38 -4.43 -1.06
N ASP A 147 9.31 -4.66 -1.98
CA ASP A 147 10.72 -4.39 -1.76
C ASP A 147 10.92 -2.95 -1.27
N ARG A 148 11.63 -2.82 -0.14
CA ARG A 148 11.88 -1.53 0.52
C ARG A 148 12.57 -0.54 -0.41
N ALA A 149 13.52 -0.98 -1.21
CA ALA A 149 14.24 -0.11 -2.13
C ALA A 149 13.30 0.49 -3.18
N VAL A 150 12.35 -0.29 -3.68
CA VAL A 150 11.30 0.20 -4.59
C VAL A 150 10.35 1.13 -3.86
N TYR A 151 9.92 0.76 -2.65
CA TYR A 151 8.97 1.56 -1.88
C TYR A 151 9.53 2.95 -1.55
N LEU A 152 10.79 3.04 -1.12
CA LEU A 152 11.44 4.30 -0.75
C LEU A 152 11.82 5.19 -1.95
N GLN A 153 11.72 4.70 -3.19
CA GLN A 153 11.84 5.57 -4.37
C GLN A 153 10.63 6.50 -4.52
N TYR A 154 9.49 6.17 -3.93
CA TYR A 154 8.22 6.84 -4.17
C TYR A 154 7.54 7.33 -2.90
N SER A 155 7.99 6.91 -1.74
CA SER A 155 7.47 7.33 -0.44
C SER A 155 8.62 7.54 0.57
N ASN A 156 8.32 8.21 1.66
CA ASN A 156 9.25 8.36 2.78
C ASN A 156 9.26 7.16 3.74
N GLY A 157 8.55 6.09 3.41
CA GLY A 157 8.44 4.87 4.21
C GLY A 157 7.42 4.92 5.34
N SER A 158 6.80 6.06 5.62
CA SER A 158 5.86 6.19 6.75
C SER A 158 4.39 5.92 6.40
N GLU A 159 4.05 5.80 5.12
CA GLU A 159 2.68 5.77 4.64
C GLU A 159 1.86 4.62 5.23
N LEU A 160 2.43 3.42 5.23
CA LEU A 160 1.75 2.23 5.73
C LEU A 160 1.52 2.31 7.25
N PHE A 161 2.54 2.70 8.00
CA PHE A 161 2.44 2.84 9.45
C PHE A 161 1.39 3.89 9.85
N ARG A 162 1.43 5.07 9.22
CA ARG A 162 0.44 6.13 9.45
C ARG A 162 -0.98 5.70 9.10
N ALA A 163 -1.14 4.91 8.03
CA ALA A 163 -2.44 4.38 7.66
C ALA A 163 -2.98 3.40 8.70
N LEU A 164 -2.15 2.51 9.23
CA LEU A 164 -2.54 1.58 10.30
C LEU A 164 -2.93 2.32 11.58
N GLU A 165 -2.15 3.32 12.00
CA GLU A 165 -2.52 4.18 13.15
C GLU A 165 -3.86 4.89 12.93
N TYR A 166 -4.09 5.38 11.71
CA TYR A 166 -5.34 6.03 11.37
C TYR A 166 -6.53 5.07 11.45
N ILE A 167 -6.38 3.84 10.94
CA ILE A 167 -7.40 2.79 10.98
C ILE A 167 -7.75 2.47 12.42
N GLU A 168 -6.75 2.20 13.25
CA GLU A 168 -6.95 1.88 14.67
C GLU A 168 -7.69 2.98 15.44
N LYS A 169 -7.42 4.24 15.10
CA LYS A 169 -8.03 5.39 15.78
C LYS A 169 -9.44 5.74 15.29
N ASN A 170 -9.77 5.42 14.04
CA ASN A 170 -10.97 5.97 13.39
C ASN A 170 -11.98 4.92 12.93
N TYR A 171 -11.60 3.63 12.90
CA TYR A 171 -12.48 2.54 12.48
C TYR A 171 -12.53 1.45 13.55
N ASP A 172 -13.65 0.76 13.62
CA ASP A 172 -13.82 -0.44 14.43
C ASP A 172 -13.30 -1.65 13.64
N TYR A 173 -11.98 -1.67 13.41
CA TYR A 173 -11.29 -2.74 12.70
C TYR A 173 -10.09 -3.20 13.50
N ASP A 174 -10.07 -4.49 13.82
CA ASP A 174 -8.97 -5.10 14.56
C ASP A 174 -7.73 -5.27 13.65
N ILE A 175 -6.79 -4.34 13.75
CA ILE A 175 -5.53 -4.40 12.98
C ILE A 175 -4.65 -5.60 13.34
N SER A 176 -4.86 -6.24 14.50
CA SER A 176 -4.11 -7.45 14.88
C SER A 176 -4.32 -8.59 13.89
N LEU A 177 -5.50 -8.68 13.26
CA LEU A 177 -5.80 -9.64 12.21
C LEU A 177 -4.87 -9.54 11.00
N ILE A 178 -4.45 -8.32 10.66
CA ILE A 178 -3.47 -8.08 9.61
C ILE A 178 -2.13 -8.71 9.99
N PHE A 179 -1.63 -8.39 11.18
CA PHE A 179 -0.33 -8.89 11.64
C PHE A 179 -0.33 -10.39 11.86
N GLU A 180 -1.39 -10.95 12.43
CA GLU A 180 -1.53 -12.41 12.56
C GLU A 180 -1.46 -13.14 11.22
N HIS A 181 -2.10 -12.58 10.20
CA HIS A 181 -2.05 -13.14 8.85
C HIS A 181 -0.65 -13.01 8.24
N LEU A 182 -0.04 -11.83 8.35
CA LEU A 182 1.27 -11.56 7.77
C LEU A 182 2.37 -12.43 8.41
N MET A 183 2.34 -12.60 9.74
CA MET A 183 3.32 -13.43 10.46
C MET A 183 3.21 -14.93 10.14
N ARG A 184 2.12 -15.39 9.54
CA ARG A 184 2.02 -16.75 9.00
C ARG A 184 2.64 -16.92 7.62
N LEU A 185 2.77 -15.83 6.86
CA LEU A 185 3.18 -15.86 5.46
C LEU A 185 4.59 -15.35 5.21
N TYR A 186 5.06 -14.44 6.03
CA TYR A 186 6.32 -13.72 5.80
C TYR A 186 7.25 -13.82 7.00
N GLU A 187 8.54 -13.86 6.71
CA GLU A 187 9.57 -13.78 7.73
C GLU A 187 9.54 -12.42 8.42
N PRO A 188 9.82 -12.36 9.76
CA PRO A 188 9.83 -11.10 10.52
C PRO A 188 10.74 -10.02 9.92
N GLU A 189 11.87 -10.41 9.32
CA GLU A 189 12.78 -9.49 8.65
C GLU A 189 12.10 -8.82 7.43
N THR A 190 11.37 -9.58 6.64
CA THR A 190 10.62 -9.04 5.49
C THR A 190 9.60 -8.02 5.95
N LEU A 191 8.85 -8.32 7.01
CA LEU A 191 7.85 -7.40 7.56
C LEU A 191 8.50 -6.14 8.14
N LYS A 192 9.58 -6.28 8.89
CA LYS A 192 10.35 -5.15 9.42
C LYS A 192 10.78 -4.21 8.31
N ASN A 193 11.36 -4.75 7.25
CA ASN A 193 11.85 -3.98 6.12
C ASN A 193 10.71 -3.29 5.34
N SER A 194 9.63 -3.99 5.08
CA SER A 194 8.48 -3.46 4.33
C SER A 194 7.71 -2.40 5.11
N LEU A 195 7.61 -2.56 6.43
CA LEU A 195 6.97 -1.59 7.32
C LEU A 195 7.90 -0.41 7.68
N CYS A 196 9.15 -0.44 7.22
CA CYS A 196 10.16 0.58 7.53
C CYS A 196 10.33 0.82 9.05
N LEU A 197 10.33 -0.27 9.83
CA LEU A 197 10.42 -0.21 11.30
C LEU A 197 11.83 0.13 11.82
N ASP A 198 12.68 0.69 10.98
CA ASP A 198 13.97 1.20 11.39
C ASP A 198 13.85 2.65 11.85
N TYR A 199 14.36 2.94 13.03
CA TYR A 199 14.48 4.29 13.53
C TYR A 199 15.95 4.67 13.57
N VAL A 200 16.32 5.71 12.82
CA VAL A 200 17.66 6.27 12.83
C VAL A 200 17.62 7.51 13.70
N LEU A 201 18.41 7.50 14.78
CA LEU A 201 18.54 8.67 15.64
C LEU A 201 19.12 9.84 14.83
N PRO A 202 18.49 11.03 14.87
CA PRO A 202 19.03 12.20 14.19
C PRO A 202 20.33 12.65 14.83
N ASP A 203 21.26 13.14 14.02
CA ASP A 203 22.53 13.72 14.47
C ASP A 203 22.38 15.16 15.02
N ILE A 204 21.17 15.63 15.10
CA ILE A 204 20.81 16.94 15.69
C ILE A 204 20.16 16.74 17.04
N GLY A 205 20.60 17.53 18.02
CA GLY A 205 20.11 17.46 19.39
C GLY A 205 18.57 17.50 19.44
N ILE A 206 18.01 16.62 20.24
CA ILE A 206 16.59 16.63 20.55
C ILE A 206 16.35 17.76 21.53
N THR A 207 15.58 18.76 21.14
CA THR A 207 15.35 19.97 21.94
C THR A 207 14.43 19.77 23.15
N GLU A 208 13.61 18.72 23.14
CA GLU A 208 12.72 18.42 24.25
C GLU A 208 12.61 16.90 24.47
N LEU A 209 13.37 16.37 25.43
CA LEU A 209 13.09 15.04 25.98
C LEU A 209 12.20 15.21 27.22
N LYS A 210 11.12 14.46 27.29
CA LYS A 210 10.35 14.34 28.52
C LYS A 210 11.25 13.72 29.58
N LYS A 211 11.38 14.41 30.74
CA LYS A 211 12.06 13.87 31.89
C LYS A 211 11.30 12.65 32.39
N GLY A 212 11.99 11.54 32.52
CA GLY A 212 11.48 10.29 33.06
C GLY A 212 12.61 9.39 33.49
N GLU A 213 12.31 8.36 34.24
CA GLU A 213 13.27 7.30 34.56
C GLU A 213 13.62 6.55 33.26
N SER A 214 14.79 6.87 32.71
CA SER A 214 15.25 6.29 31.43
C SER A 214 16.70 5.86 31.55
N ALA A 215 17.08 4.83 30.81
CA ALA A 215 18.46 4.37 30.68
C ALA A 215 18.83 4.22 29.20
N VAL A 216 20.06 4.58 28.87
CA VAL A 216 20.67 4.30 27.55
C VAL A 216 21.73 3.24 27.75
N ILE A 217 21.61 2.16 26.95
CA ILE A 217 22.61 1.10 26.90
C ILE A 217 23.43 1.31 25.63
N ALA A 218 24.72 1.65 25.78
CA ALA A 218 25.65 1.80 24.65
C ALA A 218 26.61 0.60 24.62
N HIS A 219 26.52 -0.21 23.55
CA HIS A 219 27.46 -1.30 23.32
C HIS A 219 28.62 -0.80 22.45
N LEU A 220 29.81 -0.64 23.04
CA LEU A 220 31.00 -0.10 22.39
C LEU A 220 32.00 -1.24 22.13
N VAL A 221 32.22 -1.55 20.83
CA VAL A 221 33.11 -2.64 20.41
C VAL A 221 34.46 -2.13 19.91
N TYR A 222 34.49 -0.91 19.38
CA TYR A 222 35.67 -0.33 18.72
C TYR A 222 36.15 0.91 19.46
N ASP A 223 37.38 0.89 19.92
CA ASP A 223 37.98 1.96 20.73
C ASP A 223 38.15 3.26 19.94
N ASP A 224 38.45 3.18 18.66
CA ASP A 224 38.61 4.33 17.77
C ASP A 224 37.30 5.08 17.48
N MET A 225 36.16 4.47 17.82
CA MET A 225 34.85 5.09 17.68
C MET A 225 34.35 5.83 18.93
N PHE A 226 35.10 5.77 20.03
CA PHE A 226 34.65 6.32 21.33
C PHE A 226 34.37 7.83 21.26
N GLU A 227 35.24 8.60 20.60
CA GLU A 227 35.04 10.05 20.46
C GLU A 227 33.77 10.37 19.69
N ARG A 228 33.48 9.58 18.65
CA ARG A 228 32.26 9.71 17.84
C ARG A 228 31.01 9.39 18.66
N TYR A 229 31.03 8.30 19.42
CA TYR A 229 29.94 7.96 20.33
C TYR A 229 29.72 8.99 21.42
N GLY A 230 30.80 9.58 21.96
CA GLY A 230 30.74 10.66 22.93
C GLY A 230 29.96 11.90 22.44
N HIS A 231 29.96 12.14 21.14
CA HIS A 231 29.15 13.20 20.54
C HIS A 231 27.65 12.96 20.73
N TYR A 232 27.19 11.71 20.51
CA TYR A 232 25.79 11.35 20.71
C TYR A 232 25.38 11.33 22.17
N LEU A 233 26.25 10.86 23.06
CA LEU A 233 25.99 10.80 24.48
C LEU A 233 25.79 12.19 25.13
N LYS A 234 26.33 13.25 24.54
CA LYS A 234 26.09 14.63 25.00
C LYS A 234 24.66 15.12 24.88
N ASN A 235 23.88 14.47 24.01
CA ASN A 235 22.47 14.81 23.80
C ASN A 235 21.51 14.07 24.73
N ILE A 236 22.05 13.20 25.62
CA ILE A 236 21.27 12.45 26.58
C ILE A 236 20.96 13.34 27.79
N PRO A 237 19.70 13.38 28.28
CA PRO A 237 19.35 14.12 29.47
C PRO A 237 20.21 13.71 30.68
N ALA A 238 20.57 14.68 31.54
CA ALA A 238 21.43 14.45 32.67
C ALA A 238 20.87 13.44 33.68
N GLU A 239 19.58 13.23 33.70
CA GLU A 239 18.88 12.30 34.58
C GLU A 239 18.77 10.87 34.00
N THR A 240 19.37 10.64 32.84
CA THR A 240 19.35 9.31 32.19
C THR A 240 20.59 8.50 32.60
N ASP A 241 20.36 7.28 33.03
CA ASP A 241 21.45 6.35 33.31
C ASP A 241 22.10 5.90 32.00
N ILE A 242 23.44 5.97 31.92
CA ILE A 242 24.22 5.50 30.80
C ILE A 242 24.94 4.22 31.17
N ILE A 243 24.58 3.12 30.54
CA ILE A 243 25.21 1.82 30.74
C ILE A 243 26.06 1.50 29.49
N ILE A 244 27.39 1.45 29.70
CA ILE A 244 28.31 1.08 28.62
C ILE A 244 28.66 -0.39 28.75
N THR A 245 28.52 -1.12 27.66
CA THR A 245 28.93 -2.53 27.54
C THR A 245 29.98 -2.66 26.44
N THR A 246 30.93 -3.56 26.62
CA THR A 246 32.02 -3.83 25.67
C THR A 246 32.29 -5.32 25.58
N ASN A 247 32.90 -5.77 24.48
CA ASN A 247 33.32 -7.16 24.28
C ASN A 247 34.65 -7.49 24.99
N THR A 248 35.36 -6.48 25.44
CA THR A 248 36.66 -6.65 26.12
C THR A 248 36.52 -6.41 27.63
N PRO A 249 37.16 -7.23 28.47
CA PRO A 249 37.09 -7.08 29.93
C PRO A 249 37.99 -5.96 30.51
N GLU A 250 38.64 -5.17 29.68
CA GLU A 250 39.52 -4.06 30.08
C GLU A 250 38.89 -2.68 29.91
#